data_c4b5d93b04e527461315ebe04c39f7b4
#
_entry.id   c4b5d93b04e527461315ebe04c39f7b4
#
_cell.length_a   1.000
_cell.length_b   1.000
_cell.length_c   1.000
_cell.angle_alpha   90.00
_cell.angle_beta   90.00
_cell.angle_gamma   90.00
#
_symmetry.space_group_name_H-M   'P 1'
#
loop_
_entity.id
_entity.type
_entity.pdbx_description
1 polymer ?
#
loop_
_entity_poly.entity_id
_entity_poly.type
_entity_poly.pdbx_seq_one_letter_code
_entity_poly.pdbx_strand_id
1 'polypeptide(L)'
;FFFKKNFKKKIFNIFIFFILLIYTFEIFLVLNKKIIRFNDQDKFSYYQKLKLKNPNSVLAIDPYHFLNEENQNLMPLSSISNKLTVHCNELDFFSSYKTDRFGFNNPDSQWDEKITDFVLVGGRFAHGDCVNEEDNISGNLRKLSVNSTSINLGYGGNGPLMEFASLVEYLPALNVKKVI
;
A
#
# COMPACT_ATOMS: atom_id res chain seq x y z
N PHE A 1 51.99 -28.15 -20.43
CA PHE A 1 50.63 -28.20 -21.03
C PHE A 1 49.61 -28.87 -20.11
N PHE A 2 49.94 -29.89 -19.38
CA PHE A 2 49.05 -30.64 -18.46
C PHE A 2 48.58 -29.85 -17.23
N PHE A 3 49.43 -28.99 -16.67
CA PHE A 3 49.08 -28.15 -15.50
C PHE A 3 47.97 -27.14 -15.77
N LYS A 4 47.93 -26.58 -16.96
CA LYS A 4 46.90 -25.56 -17.36
C LYS A 4 45.51 -26.19 -17.51
N LYS A 5 45.40 -27.46 -17.89
CA LYS A 5 44.11 -28.16 -18.08
C LYS A 5 43.45 -28.51 -16.75
N ASN A 6 44.22 -28.95 -15.76
CA ASN A 6 43.75 -29.29 -14.43
C ASN A 6 43.31 -28.04 -13.64
N PHE A 7 43.99 -26.89 -13.86
CA PHE A 7 43.65 -25.64 -13.22
C PHE A 7 42.28 -25.11 -13.72
N LYS A 8 42.05 -25.14 -15.03
CA LYS A 8 40.73 -24.74 -15.61
C LYS A 8 39.58 -25.62 -15.11
N LYS A 9 39.82 -26.95 -14.97
CA LYS A 9 38.84 -27.89 -14.45
C LYS A 9 38.51 -27.62 -12.97
N LYS A 10 39.50 -27.25 -12.16
CA LYS A 10 39.29 -26.86 -10.75
C LYS A 10 38.48 -25.59 -10.64
N ILE A 11 38.78 -24.54 -11.43
CA ILE A 11 38.02 -23.31 -11.45
C ILE A 11 36.55 -23.56 -11.86
N PHE A 12 36.35 -24.38 -12.89
CA PHE A 12 35.02 -24.75 -13.36
C PHE A 12 34.21 -25.48 -12.29
N ASN A 13 34.81 -26.40 -11.57
CA ASN A 13 34.14 -27.12 -10.48
C ASN A 13 33.79 -26.19 -9.30
N ILE A 14 34.67 -25.24 -8.96
CA ILE A 14 34.42 -24.23 -7.95
C ILE A 14 33.21 -23.36 -8.36
N PHE A 15 33.15 -22.95 -9.62
CA PHE A 15 32.04 -22.14 -10.15
C PHE A 15 30.70 -22.90 -10.09
N ILE A 16 30.70 -24.19 -10.48
CA ILE A 16 29.50 -25.04 -10.36
C ILE A 16 29.09 -25.18 -8.90
N PHE A 17 30.02 -25.35 -7.98
CA PHE A 17 29.76 -25.48 -6.55
C PHE A 17 29.06 -24.19 -6.02
N PHE A 18 29.55 -23.00 -6.41
CA PHE A 18 28.92 -21.73 -6.02
C PHE A 18 27.52 -21.60 -6.60
N ILE A 19 27.29 -21.98 -7.84
CA ILE A 19 25.94 -21.95 -8.44
C ILE A 19 25.00 -22.87 -7.65
N LEU A 20 25.39 -24.08 -7.36
CA LEU A 20 24.59 -25.02 -6.58
C LEU A 20 24.30 -24.49 -5.17
N LEU A 21 25.27 -23.82 -4.55
CA LEU A 21 25.08 -23.21 -3.23
C LEU A 21 24.05 -22.07 -3.25
N ILE A 22 24.06 -21.24 -4.29
CA ILE A 22 23.05 -20.19 -4.49
C ILE A 22 21.66 -20.80 -4.68
N TYR A 23 21.51 -21.81 -5.54
CA TYR A 23 20.22 -22.46 -5.76
C TYR A 23 19.69 -23.20 -4.51
N THR A 24 20.57 -23.86 -3.76
CA THR A 24 20.16 -24.50 -2.49
C THR A 24 19.72 -23.46 -1.47
N PHE A 25 20.38 -22.31 -1.41
CA PHE A 25 19.98 -21.18 -0.56
C PHE A 25 18.64 -20.58 -1.00
N GLU A 26 18.42 -20.40 -2.30
CA GLU A 26 17.10 -19.95 -2.81
C GLU A 26 15.98 -20.95 -2.49
N ILE A 27 16.23 -22.26 -2.69
CA ILE A 27 15.26 -23.29 -2.32
C ILE A 27 14.96 -23.23 -0.82
N PHE A 28 15.99 -23.08 0.02
CA PHE A 28 15.83 -22.91 1.46
C PHE A 28 14.97 -21.67 1.79
N LEU A 29 15.22 -20.53 1.14
CA LEU A 29 14.42 -19.31 1.32
C LEU A 29 12.97 -19.52 0.84
N VAL A 30 12.75 -20.18 -0.29
CA VAL A 30 11.41 -20.49 -0.81
C VAL A 30 10.64 -21.42 0.13
N LEU A 31 11.31 -22.45 0.68
CA LEU A 31 10.69 -23.34 1.66
C LEU A 31 10.36 -22.61 2.98
N ASN A 32 11.26 -21.72 3.42
CA ASN A 32 11.03 -20.90 4.61
C ASN A 32 10.06 -19.73 4.37
N LYS A 33 9.92 -19.22 3.13
CA LYS A 33 8.86 -18.26 2.79
C LYS A 33 7.44 -18.79 3.10
N LYS A 34 7.23 -20.09 3.12
CA LYS A 34 5.98 -20.70 3.59
C LYS A 34 5.74 -20.45 5.10
N ILE A 35 6.81 -20.21 5.87
CA ILE A 35 6.74 -19.88 7.31
C ILE A 35 6.59 -18.36 7.51
N ILE A 36 7.09 -17.54 6.56
CA ILE A 36 7.09 -16.05 6.64
C ILE A 36 5.93 -15.44 5.82
N ARG A 37 5.15 -16.21 5.07
CA ARG A 37 3.89 -15.72 4.56
C ARG A 37 2.98 -15.50 5.77
N PHE A 38 3.01 -14.27 6.26
CA PHE A 38 1.89 -13.75 7.04
C PHE A 38 0.65 -13.99 6.20
N ASN A 39 -0.11 -14.94 6.66
CA ASN A 39 -1.21 -15.56 5.95
C ASN A 39 -2.32 -14.51 5.81
N ASP A 40 -2.95 -14.36 4.63
CA ASP A 40 -4.19 -13.60 4.48
C ASP A 40 -5.27 -14.07 5.48
N GLN A 41 -5.17 -15.31 5.95
CA GLN A 41 -5.99 -15.83 7.04
C GLN A 41 -5.81 -15.05 8.35
N ASP A 42 -4.64 -14.51 8.61
CA ASP A 42 -4.37 -13.70 9.80
C ASP A 42 -5.01 -12.31 9.71
N LYS A 43 -5.07 -11.69 8.53
CA LYS A 43 -5.76 -10.41 8.30
C LYS A 43 -7.26 -10.53 8.62
N PHE A 44 -7.91 -11.58 8.16
CA PHE A 44 -9.33 -11.80 8.42
C PHE A 44 -9.61 -12.10 9.88
N SER A 45 -8.79 -12.91 10.53
CA SER A 45 -8.87 -13.19 11.96
C SER A 45 -8.67 -11.94 12.81
N TYR A 46 -7.71 -11.10 12.44
CA TYR A 46 -7.49 -9.79 13.08
C TYR A 46 -8.71 -8.88 12.89
N TYR A 47 -9.22 -8.78 11.67
CA TYR A 47 -10.43 -8.00 11.36
C TYR A 47 -11.64 -8.45 12.17
N GLN A 48 -11.90 -9.77 12.29
CA GLN A 48 -13.01 -10.29 13.09
C GLN A 48 -12.89 -9.88 14.57
N LYS A 49 -11.69 -9.99 15.16
CA LYS A 49 -11.43 -9.54 16.52
C LYS A 49 -11.65 -8.04 16.69
N LEU A 50 -11.20 -7.25 15.69
CA LEU A 50 -11.39 -5.80 15.70
C LEU A 50 -12.87 -5.42 15.55
N LYS A 51 -13.61 -6.11 14.70
CA LYS A 51 -15.06 -5.89 14.47
C LYS A 51 -15.91 -6.16 15.71
N LEU A 52 -15.50 -7.10 16.56
CA LEU A 52 -16.15 -7.32 17.87
C LEU A 52 -15.99 -6.11 18.80
N LYS A 53 -14.87 -5.40 18.72
CA LYS A 53 -14.58 -4.20 19.52
C LYS A 53 -15.12 -2.93 18.86
N ASN A 54 -15.10 -2.87 17.53
CA ASN A 54 -15.57 -1.76 16.73
C ASN A 54 -16.40 -2.28 15.53
N PRO A 55 -17.73 -2.33 15.67
CA PRO A 55 -18.63 -2.84 14.62
C PRO A 55 -18.51 -2.08 13.27
N ASN A 56 -18.02 -0.84 13.31
CA ASN A 56 -17.80 0.00 12.13
C ASN A 56 -16.49 -0.30 11.37
N SER A 57 -15.74 -1.33 11.79
CA SER A 57 -14.53 -1.74 11.08
C SER A 57 -14.86 -2.45 9.77
N VAL A 58 -14.03 -2.20 8.73
CA VAL A 58 -14.09 -2.82 7.41
C VAL A 58 -12.70 -3.27 6.96
N LEU A 59 -12.64 -4.17 5.99
CA LEU A 59 -11.40 -4.49 5.28
C LEU A 59 -11.20 -3.49 4.14
N ALA A 60 -9.96 -3.12 3.87
CA ALA A 60 -9.61 -2.44 2.63
C ALA A 60 -9.88 -3.38 1.43
N ILE A 61 -10.50 -2.86 0.40
CA ILE A 61 -10.85 -3.58 -0.84
C ILE A 61 -10.19 -2.82 -1.98
N ASP A 62 -9.32 -3.50 -2.71
CA ASP A 62 -8.67 -2.89 -3.87
C ASP A 62 -9.64 -2.75 -5.06
N PRO A 63 -9.55 -1.68 -5.86
CA PRO A 63 -10.46 -1.41 -6.99
C PRO A 63 -10.49 -2.54 -8.02
N TYR A 64 -9.40 -3.29 -8.19
CA TYR A 64 -9.34 -4.37 -9.19
C TYR A 64 -10.37 -5.49 -8.93
N HIS A 65 -10.86 -5.65 -7.70
CA HIS A 65 -11.93 -6.60 -7.40
C HIS A 65 -13.23 -6.29 -8.14
N PHE A 66 -13.42 -5.03 -8.53
CA PHE A 66 -14.61 -4.57 -9.26
C PHE A 66 -14.47 -4.69 -10.78
N LEU A 67 -13.26 -4.95 -11.31
CA LEU A 67 -13.03 -5.05 -12.76
C LEU A 67 -13.67 -6.27 -13.42
N ASN A 68 -13.95 -7.32 -12.66
CA ASN A 68 -14.44 -8.60 -13.16
C ASN A 68 -15.96 -8.79 -12.96
N GLU A 69 -16.64 -7.79 -12.45
CA GLU A 69 -18.09 -7.84 -12.24
C GLU A 69 -18.82 -7.43 -13.53
N GLU A 70 -19.48 -8.36 -14.22
CA GLU A 70 -20.10 -8.17 -15.54
C GLU A 70 -21.14 -7.03 -15.61
N ASN A 71 -21.60 -6.51 -14.49
CA ASN A 71 -22.67 -5.49 -14.41
C ASN A 71 -22.28 -4.20 -13.66
N GLN A 72 -20.99 -3.97 -13.41
CA GLN A 72 -20.58 -2.75 -12.70
C GLN A 72 -20.28 -1.60 -13.66
N ASN A 73 -21.16 -0.62 -13.63
CA ASN A 73 -21.00 0.65 -14.36
C ASN A 73 -20.20 1.71 -13.59
N LEU A 74 -19.81 1.42 -12.34
CA LEU A 74 -19.12 2.37 -11.45
C LEU A 74 -17.89 1.73 -10.84
N MET A 75 -16.78 2.45 -10.89
CA MET A 75 -15.54 2.09 -10.20
C MET A 75 -15.37 2.96 -8.95
N PRO A 76 -15.09 2.37 -7.78
CA PRO A 76 -14.83 3.17 -6.57
C PRO A 76 -13.51 3.91 -6.71
N LEU A 77 -13.52 5.22 -6.43
CA LEU A 77 -12.31 6.06 -6.40
C LEU A 77 -11.58 5.97 -5.05
N SER A 78 -12.27 5.50 -4.02
CA SER A 78 -11.79 5.41 -2.64
C SER A 78 -12.44 4.23 -1.91
N SER A 79 -12.14 4.05 -0.64
CA SER A 79 -12.75 3.06 0.25
C SER A 79 -14.10 3.53 0.81
N ILE A 80 -14.62 2.80 1.78
CA ILE A 80 -15.89 3.14 2.46
C ILE A 80 -15.66 4.31 3.42
N SER A 81 -16.46 5.37 3.30
CA SER A 81 -16.33 6.59 4.10
C SER A 81 -16.63 6.38 5.61
N ASN A 82 -15.91 7.11 6.44
CA ASN A 82 -16.08 7.12 7.91
C ASN A 82 -15.97 5.76 8.59
N LYS A 83 -15.10 4.88 8.07
CA LYS A 83 -14.87 3.54 8.63
C LYS A 83 -13.45 3.37 9.16
N LEU A 84 -13.30 2.56 10.20
CA LEU A 84 -12.00 2.04 10.59
C LEU A 84 -11.61 0.92 9.62
N THR A 85 -10.66 1.20 8.76
CA THR A 85 -10.26 0.30 7.67
C THR A 85 -8.99 -0.45 8.05
N VAL A 86 -9.06 -1.79 8.04
CA VAL A 86 -7.88 -2.66 8.21
C VAL A 86 -7.26 -2.87 6.84
N HIS A 87 -5.97 -2.54 6.71
CA HIS A 87 -5.30 -2.54 5.42
C HIS A 87 -4.34 -3.72 5.27
N CYS A 88 -3.11 -3.62 5.73
CA CYS A 88 -2.08 -4.63 5.48
C CYS A 88 -1.14 -4.82 6.67
N ASN A 89 -0.32 -5.87 6.59
CA ASN A 89 0.69 -6.22 7.56
C ASN A 89 2.01 -6.53 6.84
N GLU A 90 2.89 -5.56 6.73
CA GLU A 90 4.25 -5.74 6.20
C GLU A 90 5.33 -5.50 7.27
N LEU A 91 4.97 -4.88 8.39
CA LEU A 91 5.86 -4.46 9.47
C LEU A 91 5.50 -5.15 10.80
N ASP A 92 5.05 -6.40 10.75
CA ASP A 92 4.62 -7.20 11.92
C ASP A 92 3.43 -6.62 12.71
N PHE A 93 2.73 -5.63 12.16
CA PHE A 93 1.47 -5.11 12.69
C PHE A 93 0.46 -4.85 11.56
N PHE A 94 -0.83 -4.96 11.89
CA PHE A 94 -1.88 -4.58 10.94
C PHE A 94 -2.07 -3.08 10.93
N SER A 95 -1.68 -2.41 9.84
CA SER A 95 -2.00 -1.02 9.64
C SER A 95 -3.52 -0.84 9.54
N SER A 96 -4.03 0.15 10.23
CA SER A 96 -5.43 0.52 10.17
C SER A 96 -5.56 2.04 10.26
N TYR A 97 -6.51 2.59 9.52
CA TYR A 97 -6.77 4.01 9.51
C TYR A 97 -8.27 4.27 9.48
N LYS A 98 -8.68 5.43 10.00
CA LYS A 98 -10.04 5.90 9.86
C LYS A 98 -10.15 6.66 8.53
N THR A 99 -11.00 6.18 7.63
CA THR A 99 -11.29 6.88 6.40
C THR A 99 -12.03 8.19 6.67
N ASP A 100 -11.75 9.19 5.85
CA ASP A 100 -12.45 10.47 5.85
C ASP A 100 -13.89 10.34 5.28
N ARG A 101 -14.59 11.46 5.16
CA ARG A 101 -15.95 11.55 4.61
C ARG A 101 -16.09 11.07 3.16
N PHE A 102 -14.98 11.00 2.43
CA PHE A 102 -14.95 10.53 1.04
C PHE A 102 -14.28 9.15 0.88
N GLY A 103 -13.82 8.52 1.97
CA GLY A 103 -13.26 7.18 1.97
C GLY A 103 -11.75 7.10 1.76
N PHE A 104 -11.04 8.24 1.76
CA PHE A 104 -9.58 8.27 1.65
C PHE A 104 -8.90 8.20 3.01
N ASN A 105 -7.59 7.98 2.99
CA ASN A 105 -6.73 7.90 4.18
C ASN A 105 -6.26 9.30 4.60
N ASN A 106 -7.18 10.07 5.19
CA ASN A 106 -6.94 11.41 5.73
C ASN A 106 -7.63 11.62 7.07
N PRO A 107 -7.13 12.52 7.91
CA PRO A 107 -7.95 13.15 8.93
C PRO A 107 -9.08 13.93 8.26
N ASP A 108 -10.32 13.68 8.66
CA ASP A 108 -11.51 14.28 8.01
C ASP A 108 -11.51 15.82 8.04
N SER A 109 -10.91 16.41 9.09
CA SER A 109 -10.77 17.85 9.25
C SER A 109 -9.97 18.54 8.13
N GLN A 110 -9.12 17.83 7.40
CA GLN A 110 -8.35 18.41 6.28
C GLN A 110 -9.25 18.93 5.14
N TRP A 111 -10.46 18.40 5.01
CA TRP A 111 -11.45 18.85 4.02
C TRP A 111 -12.13 20.16 4.40
N ASP A 112 -12.03 20.60 5.65
CA ASP A 112 -12.63 21.83 6.14
C ASP A 112 -11.66 23.02 6.11
N GLU A 113 -10.42 22.78 5.67
CA GLU A 113 -9.39 23.82 5.58
C GLU A 113 -9.67 24.77 4.41
N LYS A 114 -9.51 26.08 4.64
CA LYS A 114 -9.74 27.13 3.62
C LYS A 114 -8.78 27.03 2.43
N ILE A 115 -7.58 26.55 2.67
CA ILE A 115 -6.51 26.39 1.70
C ILE A 115 -5.88 25.03 1.91
N THR A 116 -5.71 24.28 0.84
CA THR A 116 -4.99 23.00 0.83
C THR A 116 -3.62 23.22 0.20
N ASP A 117 -2.56 23.09 0.99
CA ASP A 117 -1.19 23.29 0.49
C ASP A 117 -0.81 22.22 -0.52
N PHE A 118 -1.17 20.96 -0.21
CA PHE A 118 -0.82 19.82 -1.05
C PHE A 118 -2.02 18.90 -1.27
N VAL A 119 -2.22 18.49 -2.51
CA VAL A 119 -3.04 17.32 -2.85
C VAL A 119 -2.12 16.26 -3.41
N LEU A 120 -2.09 15.10 -2.77
CA LEU A 120 -1.32 13.94 -3.20
C LEU A 120 -2.24 13.00 -3.95
N VAL A 121 -1.85 12.60 -5.17
CA VAL A 121 -2.58 11.60 -5.97
C VAL A 121 -1.64 10.49 -6.37
N GLY A 122 -2.13 9.27 -6.48
CA GLY A 122 -1.31 8.12 -6.88
C GLY A 122 -1.85 6.80 -6.35
N GLY A 123 -1.10 5.72 -6.59
CA GLY A 123 -1.41 4.38 -6.15
C GLY A 123 -0.97 4.09 -4.71
N ARG A 124 -0.47 2.87 -4.47
CA ARG A 124 -0.11 2.35 -3.13
C ARG A 124 0.76 3.28 -2.28
N PHE A 125 1.80 3.87 -2.85
CA PHE A 125 2.73 4.71 -2.08
C PHE A 125 2.06 6.02 -1.63
N ALA A 126 1.28 6.63 -2.49
CA ALA A 126 0.49 7.81 -2.14
C ALA A 126 -0.54 7.46 -1.06
N HIS A 127 -1.25 6.34 -1.20
CA HIS A 127 -2.21 5.85 -0.20
C HIS A 127 -1.56 5.69 1.19
N GLY A 128 -0.28 5.33 1.27
CA GLY A 128 0.41 4.97 2.50
C GLY A 128 0.15 3.52 2.88
N ASP A 129 0.38 2.59 1.92
CA ASP A 129 0.25 1.16 2.16
C ASP A 129 1.11 0.73 3.35
N CYS A 130 0.51 -0.02 4.28
CA CYS A 130 1.11 -0.66 5.43
C CYS A 130 1.77 0.28 6.47
N VAL A 131 1.55 1.59 6.38
CA VAL A 131 1.97 2.55 7.40
C VAL A 131 0.75 3.20 8.06
N ASN A 132 0.95 3.80 9.24
CA ASN A 132 -0.10 4.57 9.88
C ASN A 132 -0.34 5.89 9.13
N GLU A 133 -1.52 6.48 9.33
CA GLU A 133 -1.92 7.71 8.64
C GLU A 133 -0.90 8.85 8.85
N GLU A 134 -0.43 9.03 10.07
CA GLU A 134 0.55 10.06 10.42
C GLU A 134 1.94 9.84 9.82
N ASP A 135 2.27 8.64 9.36
CA ASP A 135 3.57 8.26 8.81
C ASP A 135 3.57 8.14 7.29
N ASN A 136 2.42 8.24 6.64
CA ASN A 136 2.32 8.29 5.19
C ASN A 136 2.87 9.62 4.64
N ILE A 137 2.99 9.72 3.31
CA ILE A 137 3.55 10.91 2.66
C ILE A 137 2.75 12.16 3.03
N SER A 138 1.42 12.08 2.99
CA SER A 138 0.54 13.21 3.30
C SER A 138 0.63 13.61 4.78
N GLY A 139 0.70 12.64 5.70
CA GLY A 139 0.95 12.87 7.12
C GLY A 139 2.27 13.59 7.38
N ASN A 140 3.33 13.19 6.66
CA ASN A 140 4.63 13.87 6.76
C ASN A 140 4.59 15.28 6.14
N LEU A 141 3.86 15.51 5.04
CA LEU A 141 3.67 16.85 4.48
C LEU A 141 2.99 17.79 5.49
N ARG A 142 1.99 17.30 6.25
CA ARG A 142 1.34 18.07 7.32
C ARG A 142 2.30 18.42 8.47
N LYS A 143 3.35 17.63 8.70
CA LYS A 143 4.37 17.89 9.72
C LYS A 143 5.44 18.92 9.29
N LEU A 144 5.53 19.31 8.01
CA LEU A 144 6.58 20.21 7.50
C LEU A 144 6.52 21.60 8.10
N SER A 145 5.33 22.11 8.41
CA SER A 145 5.14 23.40 9.08
C SER A 145 3.89 23.40 9.95
N VAL A 146 3.87 24.36 10.88
CA VAL A 146 2.67 24.62 11.70
C VAL A 146 1.55 25.05 10.77
N ASN A 147 0.47 24.49 10.58
CA ASN A 147 -0.64 24.79 9.67
C ASN A 147 -0.44 24.31 8.22
N SER A 148 0.51 23.42 7.95
CA SER A 148 0.57 22.77 6.64
C SER A 148 -0.62 21.80 6.46
N THR A 149 -1.28 21.90 5.32
CA THR A 149 -2.47 21.11 4.99
C THR A 149 -2.16 20.16 3.83
N SER A 150 -2.64 18.92 3.91
CA SER A 150 -2.43 17.95 2.84
C SER A 150 -3.58 16.97 2.77
N ILE A 151 -4.16 16.81 1.58
CA ILE A 151 -5.18 15.81 1.26
C ILE A 151 -4.55 14.73 0.39
N ASN A 152 -4.75 13.49 0.79
CA ASN A 152 -4.32 12.30 0.09
C ASN A 152 -5.50 11.72 -0.70
N LEU A 153 -5.43 11.76 -2.03
CA LEU A 153 -6.35 11.10 -2.96
C LEU A 153 -5.77 9.78 -3.51
N GLY A 154 -4.65 9.33 -2.94
CA GLY A 154 -4.04 8.06 -3.30
C GLY A 154 -4.90 6.89 -2.84
N TYR A 155 -4.97 5.84 -3.66
CA TYR A 155 -5.65 4.61 -3.32
C TYR A 155 -4.93 3.39 -3.91
N GLY A 156 -4.75 2.33 -3.11
CA GLY A 156 -4.09 1.10 -3.54
C GLY A 156 -4.80 0.47 -4.73
N GLY A 157 -4.05 0.06 -5.75
CA GLY A 157 -4.61 -0.53 -6.97
C GLY A 157 -5.08 0.48 -8.03
N ASN A 158 -4.99 1.78 -7.76
CA ASN A 158 -5.28 2.80 -8.76
C ASN A 158 -4.25 2.80 -9.89
N GLY A 159 -4.74 3.02 -11.11
CA GLY A 159 -3.93 3.37 -12.26
C GLY A 159 -4.20 4.83 -12.70
N PRO A 160 -3.47 5.35 -13.71
CA PRO A 160 -3.51 6.75 -14.12
C PRO A 160 -4.93 7.27 -14.43
N LEU A 161 -5.81 6.43 -14.96
CA LEU A 161 -7.19 6.82 -15.26
C LEU A 161 -8.01 7.08 -13.97
N MET A 162 -7.83 6.23 -12.96
CA MET A 162 -8.49 6.39 -11.67
C MET A 162 -7.93 7.58 -10.89
N GLU A 163 -6.62 7.80 -10.97
CA GLU A 163 -5.95 8.96 -10.40
C GLU A 163 -6.47 10.26 -11.01
N PHE A 164 -6.60 10.30 -12.33
CA PHE A 164 -7.20 11.43 -13.05
C PHE A 164 -8.66 11.64 -12.66
N ALA A 165 -9.46 10.57 -12.58
CA ALA A 165 -10.87 10.66 -12.15
C ALA A 165 -10.99 11.22 -10.73
N SER A 166 -10.11 10.80 -9.80
CA SER A 166 -10.07 11.36 -8.44
C SER A 166 -9.75 12.86 -8.43
N LEU A 167 -8.84 13.31 -9.29
CA LEU A 167 -8.57 14.75 -9.43
C LEU A 167 -9.78 15.51 -9.99
N VAL A 168 -10.43 15.00 -11.03
CA VAL A 168 -11.61 15.65 -11.64
C VAL A 168 -12.75 15.77 -10.64
N GLU A 169 -12.96 14.76 -9.80
CA GLU A 169 -14.06 14.73 -8.84
C GLU A 169 -13.80 15.65 -7.63
N TYR A 170 -12.61 15.63 -7.06
CA TYR A 170 -12.35 16.24 -5.75
C TYR A 170 -11.64 17.60 -5.80
N LEU A 171 -10.80 17.87 -6.81
CA LEU A 171 -10.09 19.16 -6.88
C LEU A 171 -11.02 20.39 -6.96
N PRO A 172 -12.17 20.37 -7.68
CA PRO A 172 -13.03 21.54 -7.77
C PRO A 172 -13.60 22.03 -6.43
N ALA A 173 -13.65 21.15 -5.42
CA ALA A 173 -14.12 21.47 -4.08
C ALA A 173 -13.03 22.08 -3.17
N LEU A 174 -11.77 22.15 -3.64
CA LEU A 174 -10.61 22.53 -2.85
C LEU A 174 -9.93 23.78 -3.41
N ASN A 175 -9.39 24.62 -2.51
CA ASN A 175 -8.49 25.72 -2.89
C ASN A 175 -7.04 25.25 -2.77
N VAL A 176 -6.50 24.64 -3.82
CA VAL A 176 -5.24 23.90 -3.83
C VAL A 176 -4.08 24.76 -4.30
N LYS A 177 -2.94 24.74 -3.58
CA LYS A 177 -1.70 25.37 -4.03
C LYS A 177 -0.87 24.46 -4.93
N LYS A 178 -0.80 23.15 -4.61
CA LYS A 178 0.05 22.21 -5.36
C LYS A 178 -0.55 20.80 -5.37
N VAL A 179 -0.54 20.19 -6.55
CA VAL A 179 -0.84 18.76 -6.76
C VAL A 179 0.49 18.01 -6.94
N ILE A 180 0.64 16.84 -6.30
CA ILE A 180 1.84 15.98 -6.33
C ILE A 180 1.46 14.58 -6.78
#